data_792e7e7a923ec05cedbf7b48ead3ab4f
#
_entry.id   792e7e7a923ec05cedbf7b48ead3ab4f
#
_cell.length_a   1.000
_cell.length_b   1.000
_cell.length_c   1.000
_cell.angle_alpha   90.00
_cell.angle_beta   90.00
_cell.angle_gamma   90.00
#
_symmetry.space_group_name_H-M   'P 1'
#
loop_
_entity.id
_entity.type
_entity.pdbx_description
1 polymer ?
#
loop_
_entity_poly.entity_id
_entity_poly.type
_entity_poly.pdbx_seq_one_letter_code
_entity_poly.pdbx_strand_id
1 'polypeptide(L)'
;MPELTEKELVAIPMPMTKNAKELEENHRRGAEKIEELLDAGKNVVFLTLGDPTVYSTYLYVHRRVLEDGYDARIVSGVTSFCAAAASLSEGLVENSEELHVIPASYQIEDALELSGTKVLMKAGKKMPAVKTVPEGKELPGRDGRK
;
A
#
# COMPACT_ATOMS: atom_id res chain seq x y z
N MET A 1 0.47 21.24 4.47
CA MET A 1 -0.24 21.70 3.26
C MET A 1 -1.25 22.76 3.69
N PRO A 2 -0.90 24.05 3.56
CA PRO A 2 -1.79 25.15 3.96
C PRO A 2 -3.14 25.11 3.24
N GLU A 3 -3.15 24.68 1.99
CA GLU A 3 -4.36 24.64 1.15
C GLU A 3 -5.43 23.63 1.62
N LEU A 4 -5.06 22.65 2.45
CA LEU A 4 -6.03 21.69 3.02
C LEU A 4 -6.79 22.28 4.22
N THR A 5 -6.27 23.32 4.87
CA THR A 5 -6.92 23.94 6.03
C THR A 5 -8.19 24.70 5.66
N GLU A 6 -8.36 25.06 4.39
CA GLU A 6 -9.54 25.72 3.84
C GLU A 6 -10.60 24.74 3.32
N LYS A 7 -10.31 23.44 3.34
CA LYS A 7 -11.21 22.41 2.86
C LYS A 7 -11.92 21.72 4.02
N GLU A 8 -13.14 21.28 3.78
CA GLU A 8 -13.86 20.42 4.71
C GLU A 8 -13.13 19.05 4.78
N LEU A 9 -12.72 18.66 5.97
CA LEU A 9 -12.05 17.38 6.20
C LEU A 9 -13.03 16.41 6.85
N VAL A 10 -13.27 15.29 6.18
CA VAL A 10 -14.17 14.23 6.63
C VAL A 10 -13.33 12.98 6.92
N ALA A 11 -13.33 12.55 8.18
CA ALA A 11 -12.66 11.31 8.56
C ALA A 11 -13.53 10.10 8.21
N ILE A 12 -12.96 9.13 7.49
CA ILE A 12 -13.58 7.84 7.21
C ILE A 12 -12.79 6.75 7.96
N PRO A 13 -13.32 6.22 9.06
CA PRO A 13 -12.64 5.18 9.84
C PRO A 13 -12.53 3.89 9.03
N MET A 14 -11.31 3.36 8.91
CA MET A 14 -11.00 2.09 8.25
C MET A 14 -10.26 1.17 9.24
N PRO A 15 -10.96 0.62 10.25
CA PRO A 15 -10.34 -0.21 11.26
C PRO A 15 -9.77 -1.50 10.66
N MET A 16 -8.58 -1.89 11.13
CA MET A 16 -7.92 -3.13 10.74
C MET A 16 -8.53 -4.30 11.53
N THR A 17 -9.47 -5.02 10.93
CA THR A 17 -10.10 -6.20 11.52
C THR A 17 -9.81 -7.44 10.68
N LYS A 18 -9.82 -8.62 11.32
CA LYS A 18 -9.76 -9.93 10.64
C LYS A 18 -11.16 -10.50 10.38
N ASN A 19 -12.20 -9.86 10.92
CA ASN A 19 -13.58 -10.26 10.71
C ASN A 19 -14.05 -9.77 9.33
N ALA A 20 -14.30 -10.69 8.42
CA ALA A 20 -14.67 -10.38 7.03
C ALA A 20 -15.98 -9.57 6.94
N LYS A 21 -16.97 -9.87 7.79
CA LYS A 21 -18.25 -9.14 7.80
C LYS A 21 -18.08 -7.70 8.29
N GLU A 22 -17.30 -7.51 9.34
CA GLU A 22 -16.99 -6.20 9.88
C GLU A 22 -16.17 -5.36 8.88
N LEU A 23 -15.21 -5.99 8.20
CA LEU A 23 -14.41 -5.35 7.16
C LEU A 23 -15.27 -4.86 6.00
N GLU A 24 -16.17 -5.73 5.52
CA GLU A 24 -17.13 -5.42 4.46
C GLU A 24 -18.06 -4.28 4.85
N GLU A 25 -18.58 -4.30 6.06
CA GLU A 25 -19.45 -3.24 6.60
C GLU A 25 -18.71 -1.90 6.69
N ASN A 26 -17.44 -1.91 7.12
CA ASN A 26 -16.63 -0.69 7.17
C ASN A 26 -16.38 -0.10 5.77
N HIS A 27 -16.13 -0.95 4.77
CA HIS A 27 -15.98 -0.51 3.39
C HIS A 27 -17.27 0.09 2.84
N ARG A 28 -18.41 -0.54 3.13
CA ARG A 28 -19.74 -0.04 2.75
C ARG A 28 -20.03 1.32 3.34
N ARG A 29 -19.85 1.48 4.64
CA ARG A 29 -20.02 2.79 5.32
C ARG A 29 -19.10 3.87 4.78
N GLY A 30 -17.87 3.48 4.40
CA GLY A 30 -16.91 4.39 3.79
C GLY A 30 -17.39 4.89 2.44
N ALA A 31 -17.94 4.01 1.60
CA ALA A 31 -18.52 4.36 0.31
C ALA A 31 -19.76 5.25 0.49
N GLU A 32 -20.74 4.83 1.28
CA GLU A 32 -21.97 5.59 1.58
C GLU A 32 -21.65 7.02 2.04
N LYS A 33 -20.61 7.19 2.88
CA LYS A 33 -20.22 8.53 3.34
C LYS A 33 -19.68 9.41 2.21
N ILE A 34 -18.99 8.83 1.23
CA ILE A 34 -18.52 9.53 0.03
C ILE A 34 -19.73 9.88 -0.87
N GLU A 35 -20.63 8.94 -1.08
CA GLU A 35 -21.82 9.09 -1.90
C GLU A 35 -22.77 10.19 -1.38
N GLU A 36 -23.00 10.26 -0.07
CA GLU A 36 -23.74 11.35 0.57
C GLU A 36 -23.16 12.74 0.21
N LEU A 37 -21.83 12.85 0.13
CA LEU A 37 -21.17 14.11 -0.23
C LEU A 37 -21.29 14.40 -1.72
N LEU A 38 -21.20 13.37 -2.56
CA LEU A 38 -21.36 13.49 -4.02
C LEU A 38 -22.81 13.87 -4.36
N ASP A 39 -23.81 13.27 -3.72
CA ASP A 39 -25.22 13.58 -3.88
C ASP A 39 -25.54 15.01 -3.44
N ALA A 40 -24.81 15.53 -2.46
CA ALA A 40 -24.87 16.93 -2.07
C ALA A 40 -24.18 17.90 -3.06
N GLY A 41 -23.72 17.38 -4.22
CA GLY A 41 -23.06 18.17 -5.27
C GLY A 41 -21.62 18.56 -4.96
N LYS A 42 -20.97 17.91 -3.98
CA LYS A 42 -19.58 18.19 -3.62
C LYS A 42 -18.61 17.35 -4.48
N ASN A 43 -17.44 17.92 -4.76
CA ASN A 43 -16.29 17.16 -5.28
C ASN A 43 -15.53 16.57 -4.10
N VAL A 44 -15.27 15.26 -4.13
CA VAL A 44 -14.61 14.52 -3.06
C VAL A 44 -13.23 14.06 -3.50
N VAL A 45 -12.23 14.28 -2.66
CA VAL A 45 -10.87 13.73 -2.83
C VAL A 45 -10.56 12.84 -1.63
N PHE A 46 -10.40 11.53 -1.87
CA PHE A 46 -9.97 10.60 -0.84
C PHE A 46 -8.45 10.55 -0.77
N LEU A 47 -7.89 10.94 0.39
CA LEU A 47 -6.45 10.93 0.61
C LEU A 47 -6.02 9.65 1.29
N THR A 48 -4.98 9.00 0.75
CA THR A 48 -4.33 7.84 1.36
C THR A 48 -2.80 7.98 1.29
N LEU A 49 -2.09 7.28 2.15
CA LEU A 49 -0.64 7.26 2.14
C LEU A 49 -0.11 6.26 1.10
N GLY A 50 0.96 6.63 0.40
CA GLY A 50 1.57 5.79 -0.62
C GLY A 50 0.81 5.82 -1.94
N ASP A 51 0.84 4.73 -2.68
CA ASP A 51 0.08 4.56 -3.92
C ASP A 51 -1.24 3.84 -3.63
N PRO A 52 -2.39 4.39 -4.04
CA PRO A 52 -3.70 3.79 -3.78
C PRO A 52 -3.90 2.44 -4.48
N THR A 53 -3.10 2.09 -5.48
CA THR A 53 -3.19 0.80 -6.19
C THR A 53 -2.41 -0.32 -5.51
N VAL A 54 -1.56 0.00 -4.51
CA VAL A 54 -0.68 -0.98 -3.85
C VAL A 54 -1.14 -1.25 -2.41
N TYR A 55 -1.84 -2.36 -2.19
CA TYR A 55 -2.33 -2.81 -0.88
C TYR A 55 -3.12 -1.76 -0.09
N SER A 56 -3.84 -0.87 -0.78
CA SER A 56 -4.66 0.17 -0.17
C SER A 56 -6.09 -0.31 0.10
N THR A 57 -6.60 0.00 1.29
CA THR A 57 -8.00 -0.24 1.65
C THR A 57 -8.96 0.61 0.80
N TYR A 58 -8.50 1.75 0.29
CA TYR A 58 -9.27 2.60 -0.60
C TYR A 58 -9.86 1.88 -1.82
N LEU A 59 -9.15 0.88 -2.38
CA LEU A 59 -9.62 0.13 -3.55
C LEU A 59 -10.98 -0.55 -3.33
N TYR A 60 -11.29 -0.97 -2.11
CA TYR A 60 -12.58 -1.57 -1.79
C TYR A 60 -13.71 -0.53 -1.82
N VAL A 61 -13.43 0.66 -1.29
CA VAL A 61 -14.37 1.79 -1.32
C VAL A 61 -14.54 2.30 -2.75
N HIS A 62 -13.44 2.45 -3.50
CA HIS A 62 -13.45 2.88 -4.89
C HIS A 62 -14.34 2.01 -5.79
N ARG A 63 -14.22 0.69 -5.67
CA ARG A 63 -15.03 -0.25 -6.44
C ARG A 63 -16.52 -0.08 -6.17
N ARG A 64 -16.91 0.08 -4.90
CA ARG A 64 -18.32 0.30 -4.53
C ARG A 64 -18.87 1.58 -5.12
N VAL A 65 -18.18 2.68 -4.94
CA VAL A 65 -18.58 3.97 -5.49
C VAL A 65 -18.79 3.90 -7.00
N LEU A 66 -17.94 3.14 -7.74
CA LEU A 66 -18.13 2.88 -9.17
C LEU A 66 -19.33 1.98 -9.46
N GLU A 67 -19.52 0.90 -8.67
CA GLU A 67 -20.65 -0.04 -8.81
C GLU A 67 -21.99 0.65 -8.57
N ASP A 68 -22.00 1.63 -7.66
CA ASP A 68 -23.20 2.45 -7.34
C ASP A 68 -23.42 3.59 -8.34
N GLY A 69 -22.59 3.68 -9.39
CA GLY A 69 -22.80 4.53 -10.56
C GLY A 69 -22.14 5.91 -10.53
N TYR A 70 -21.30 6.18 -9.54
CA TYR A 70 -20.55 7.44 -9.47
C TYR A 70 -19.27 7.41 -10.29
N ASP A 71 -18.86 8.55 -10.82
CA ASP A 71 -17.54 8.68 -11.50
C ASP A 71 -16.43 8.84 -10.46
N ALA A 72 -15.45 7.94 -10.48
CA ALA A 72 -14.30 7.98 -9.59
C ALA A 72 -13.02 7.61 -10.32
N ARG A 73 -11.93 8.32 -10.02
CA ARG A 73 -10.62 8.13 -10.66
C ARG A 73 -9.53 7.95 -9.61
N ILE A 74 -8.58 7.11 -9.93
CA ILE A 74 -7.38 6.92 -9.11
C ILE A 74 -6.26 7.81 -9.67
N VAL A 75 -5.65 8.58 -8.78
CA VAL A 75 -4.39 9.27 -9.05
C VAL A 75 -3.29 8.49 -8.36
N SER A 76 -2.30 8.01 -9.10
CA SER A 76 -1.18 7.26 -8.52
C SER A 76 -0.35 8.15 -7.59
N GLY A 77 0.24 7.50 -6.60
CA GLY A 77 1.14 8.12 -5.65
C GLY A 77 2.54 7.50 -5.71
N VAL A 78 3.36 7.79 -4.71
CA VAL A 78 4.67 7.16 -4.53
C VAL A 78 4.53 6.03 -3.52
N THR A 79 4.85 4.80 -3.92
CA THR A 79 4.83 3.65 -3.02
C THR A 79 5.81 3.84 -1.86
N SER A 80 5.47 3.31 -0.68
CA SER A 80 6.29 3.48 0.52
C SER A 80 7.71 2.91 0.36
N PHE A 81 7.87 1.84 -0.38
CA PHE A 81 9.20 1.26 -0.62
C PHE A 81 10.05 2.11 -1.58
N CYS A 82 9.45 2.73 -2.61
CA CYS A 82 10.15 3.68 -3.47
C CYS A 82 10.54 4.94 -2.67
N ALA A 83 9.65 5.45 -1.83
CA ALA A 83 9.94 6.61 -0.99
C ALA A 83 11.06 6.29 0.03
N ALA A 84 11.08 5.08 0.60
CA ALA A 84 12.14 4.64 1.51
C ALA A 84 13.49 4.52 0.78
N ALA A 85 13.53 3.90 -0.39
CA ALA A 85 14.74 3.80 -1.21
C ALA A 85 15.31 5.18 -1.58
N ALA A 86 14.45 6.10 -2.02
CA ALA A 86 14.83 7.46 -2.33
C ALA A 86 15.40 8.21 -1.11
N SER A 87 14.82 8.02 0.09
CA SER A 87 15.33 8.64 1.32
C SER A 87 16.71 8.12 1.74
N LEU A 88 17.05 6.90 1.33
CA LEU A 88 18.35 6.28 1.56
C LEU A 88 19.35 6.56 0.41
N SER A 89 18.89 7.23 -0.66
CA SER A 89 19.67 7.42 -1.90
C SER A 89 20.11 6.09 -2.53
N GLU A 90 19.27 5.06 -2.41
CA GLU A 90 19.53 3.71 -2.91
C GLU A 90 18.53 3.33 -4.01
N GLY A 91 18.99 2.57 -5.02
CA GLY A 91 18.11 1.91 -5.99
C GLY A 91 17.55 0.61 -5.40
N LEU A 92 16.33 0.26 -5.79
CA LEU A 92 15.73 -1.02 -5.40
C LEU A 92 16.24 -2.17 -6.28
N VAL A 93 16.44 -1.90 -7.56
CA VAL A 93 16.87 -2.87 -8.57
C VAL A 93 17.76 -2.20 -9.58
N GLU A 94 18.66 -2.98 -10.19
CA GLU A 94 19.52 -2.53 -11.27
C GLU A 94 19.43 -3.48 -12.48
N ASN A 95 19.61 -2.92 -13.68
CA ASN A 95 19.60 -3.66 -14.93
C ASN A 95 18.38 -4.59 -15.09
N SER A 96 18.59 -5.90 -15.13
CA SER A 96 17.59 -6.96 -15.31
C SER A 96 17.23 -7.68 -14.00
N GLU A 97 17.56 -7.10 -12.86
CA GLU A 97 17.22 -7.65 -11.55
C GLU A 97 15.70 -7.64 -11.32
N GLU A 98 15.17 -8.71 -10.74
CA GLU A 98 13.75 -8.84 -10.45
C GLU A 98 13.39 -8.12 -9.15
N LEU A 99 12.22 -7.49 -9.11
CA LEU A 99 11.63 -6.88 -7.91
C LEU A 99 10.37 -7.63 -7.47
N HIS A 100 10.43 -8.25 -6.30
CA HIS A 100 9.31 -8.95 -5.69
C HIS A 100 8.68 -8.12 -4.58
N VAL A 101 7.41 -7.76 -4.71
CA VAL A 101 6.65 -7.04 -3.67
C VAL A 101 5.72 -8.02 -2.98
N ILE A 102 6.00 -8.37 -1.74
CA ILE A 102 5.45 -9.50 -1.03
C ILE A 102 4.70 -9.03 0.22
N PRO A 103 3.40 -9.33 0.38
CA PRO A 103 2.69 -9.03 1.62
C PRO A 103 3.13 -9.96 2.75
N ALA A 104 3.27 -9.45 3.97
CA ALA A 104 3.70 -10.23 5.14
C ALA A 104 2.71 -11.31 5.58
N SER A 105 1.52 -11.37 4.98
CA SER A 105 0.57 -12.49 5.13
C SER A 105 1.03 -13.76 4.41
N TYR A 106 1.95 -13.61 3.45
CA TYR A 106 2.56 -14.72 2.73
C TYR A 106 3.60 -15.45 3.59
N GLN A 107 3.96 -16.67 3.22
CA GLN A 107 5.06 -17.40 3.88
C GLN A 107 6.37 -16.70 3.50
N ILE A 108 7.04 -16.11 4.49
CA ILE A 108 8.27 -15.34 4.25
C ILE A 108 9.39 -16.26 3.77
N GLU A 109 9.39 -17.50 4.24
CA GLU A 109 10.37 -18.52 3.88
C GLU A 109 10.38 -18.79 2.37
N ASP A 110 9.20 -18.96 1.76
CA ASP A 110 9.06 -19.16 0.31
C ASP A 110 9.50 -17.91 -0.46
N ALA A 111 9.21 -16.75 0.08
CA ALA A 111 9.60 -15.47 -0.52
C ALA A 111 11.11 -15.26 -0.54
N LEU A 112 11.84 -15.77 0.46
CA LEU A 112 13.30 -15.65 0.55
C LEU A 112 14.03 -16.54 -0.44
N GLU A 113 13.39 -17.59 -0.96
CA GLU A 113 13.95 -18.46 -2.01
C GLU A 113 13.94 -17.81 -3.41
N LEU A 114 13.16 -16.75 -3.63
CA LEU A 114 13.14 -16.04 -4.90
C LEU A 114 14.47 -15.34 -5.17
N SER A 115 14.88 -15.23 -6.44
CA SER A 115 16.01 -14.40 -6.85
C SER A 115 15.66 -12.90 -6.78
N GLY A 116 16.64 -12.02 -6.86
CA GLY A 116 16.42 -10.57 -6.95
C GLY A 116 16.02 -9.89 -5.64
N THR A 117 15.60 -8.64 -5.74
CA THR A 117 15.27 -7.78 -4.61
C THR A 117 13.85 -8.06 -4.09
N LYS A 118 13.70 -8.12 -2.77
CA LYS A 118 12.43 -8.42 -2.11
C LYS A 118 11.99 -7.28 -1.20
N VAL A 119 10.79 -6.78 -1.44
CA VAL A 119 10.11 -5.80 -0.60
C VAL A 119 9.04 -6.50 0.23
N LEU A 120 9.27 -6.63 1.54
CA LEU A 120 8.31 -7.24 2.46
C LEU A 120 7.36 -6.18 3.00
N MET A 121 6.14 -6.14 2.46
CA MET A 121 5.12 -5.18 2.86
C MET A 121 4.40 -5.62 4.13
N LYS A 122 4.18 -4.68 5.08
CA LYS A 122 3.47 -4.92 6.35
C LYS A 122 4.13 -5.99 7.25
N ALA A 123 5.46 -6.16 7.13
CA ALA A 123 6.22 -7.21 7.79
C ALA A 123 6.57 -6.93 9.27
N GLY A 124 6.20 -5.76 9.84
CA GLY A 124 6.67 -5.30 11.16
C GLY A 124 6.57 -6.34 12.28
N LYS A 125 5.46 -7.09 12.37
CA LYS A 125 5.28 -8.15 13.37
C LYS A 125 6.12 -9.41 13.11
N LYS A 126 6.58 -9.64 11.88
CA LYS A 126 7.40 -10.79 11.46
C LYS A 126 8.88 -10.46 11.31
N MET A 127 9.28 -9.20 11.52
CA MET A 127 10.68 -8.77 11.41
C MET A 127 11.66 -9.58 12.26
N PRO A 128 11.34 -10.03 13.49
CA PRO A 128 12.25 -10.90 14.23
C PRO A 128 12.58 -12.20 13.49
N ALA A 129 11.59 -12.81 12.83
CA ALA A 129 11.79 -14.03 12.04
C ALA A 129 12.64 -13.77 10.78
N VAL A 130 12.46 -12.63 10.13
CA VAL A 130 13.26 -12.22 8.96
C VAL A 130 14.75 -12.03 9.32
N LYS A 131 15.03 -11.45 10.50
CA LYS A 131 16.39 -11.23 10.98
C LYS A 131 17.13 -12.49 11.41
N THR A 132 16.42 -13.60 11.65
CA THR A 132 17.03 -14.88 12.02
C THR A 132 17.44 -15.74 10.83
N VAL A 133 17.10 -15.32 9.60
CA VAL A 133 17.64 -15.96 8.41
C VAL A 133 19.14 -15.64 8.36
N PRO A 134 20.04 -16.66 8.31
CA PRO A 134 21.47 -16.43 8.37
C PRO A 134 21.94 -15.46 7.27
N GLU A 135 22.75 -14.47 7.65
CA GLU A 135 23.46 -13.56 6.73
C GLU A 135 24.50 -14.33 5.85
N GLY A 136 24.23 -15.55 5.49
CA GLY A 136 25.17 -16.46 4.85
C GLY A 136 24.79 -16.96 3.47
N LYS A 137 23.65 -16.61 2.93
CA LYS A 137 23.42 -16.72 1.48
C LYS A 137 23.83 -15.40 0.84
N GLU A 138 25.10 -15.29 0.44
CA GLU A 138 25.53 -14.28 -0.52
C GLU A 138 24.55 -14.32 -1.70
N LEU A 139 23.80 -13.24 -1.88
CA LEU A 139 23.02 -13.02 -3.09
C LEU A 139 24.03 -13.01 -4.25
N PRO A 140 23.90 -13.90 -5.24
CA PRO A 140 24.83 -13.90 -6.36
C PRO A 140 24.71 -12.56 -7.08
N GLY A 141 25.75 -11.72 -7.01
CA GLY A 141 25.88 -10.61 -7.92
C GLY A 141 26.12 -9.21 -7.36
N ARG A 142 26.70 -9.05 -6.17
CA ARG A 142 27.42 -7.79 -5.88
C ARG A 142 28.91 -8.03 -6.04
N ASP A 143 29.32 -8.07 -7.29
CA ASP A 143 30.74 -7.95 -7.64
C ASP A 143 31.14 -6.48 -7.46
N GLY A 144 32.10 -6.28 -6.55
CA GLY A 144 32.56 -4.95 -6.18
C GLY A 144 33.14 -4.21 -7.38
N ARG A 145 32.46 -3.18 -7.81
CA ARG A 145 33.10 -2.11 -8.56
C ARG A 145 33.29 -0.89 -7.66
N LYS A 146 34.57 -0.68 -7.35
CA LYS A 146 35.10 0.56 -6.80
C LYS A 146 34.83 1.74 -7.74
#